data_b0c6c94c3e931f4d49afd07f8df5576b
#
_entry.id   b0c6c94c3e931f4d49afd07f8df5576b
#
_cell.length_a   1.000
_cell.length_b   1.000
_cell.length_c   1.000
_cell.angle_alpha   90.00
_cell.angle_beta   90.00
_cell.angle_gamma   90.00
#
_symmetry.space_group_name_H-M   'P 1'
#
loop_
_entity.id
_entity.type
_entity.pdbx_description
1 polymer ?
#
loop_
_entity_poly.entity_id
_entity_poly.type
_entity_poly.pdbx_seq_one_letter_code
_entity_poly.pdbx_strand_id
1 'polypeptide(L)'
;MDLASKLFKGDRVIWVIFMFLCLVSVIEVFSATSTIAYKNANHWAPIVRHATFLLGGFVLVLLMHNIPCRFYSLLSLLLPVSMVLLAITPFVGVVVNGEPRWLEILGIRFQPSEIAKIAAIGYTAFILSKRNWFTDKQMFWYILGGVGGVCFLIFFNNGSTAILLFAVTFMMMFIGQISIGRLLRLGGAGIIGVLMLVGFIRFAPDKVIDLMPDRVHTWKARIERFSDPADAVKFEPGRAVSIDGDDYQVVHAKIALARGGLFGKFPGHGQQRDFLPQAYSDFIYAIIIEEMGIVGGVFVLLLYIILLVRVGMIARRCDKLFPKFLVLGCGLLVVVQALTNMAVAVDLIPVTGQPLPLVSRGGTSTVISCAYIGIILSVSRFGANMGNEEETPEEEAALNFIQAVKDMKARFGIGDTCLLYTSDAADDK
;
A
#
# COMPACT_ATOMS: atom_id res chain seq x y z
N MET A 1 -30.23 -19.08 16.34
CA MET A 1 -28.82 -18.74 16.02
C MET A 1 -28.83 -17.69 14.92
N ASP A 2 -28.48 -16.45 15.28
CA ASP A 2 -28.70 -15.28 14.41
C ASP A 2 -27.93 -15.37 13.10
N LEU A 3 -28.58 -14.96 12.02
CA LEU A 3 -27.99 -14.88 10.67
C LEU A 3 -26.69 -14.07 10.69
N ALA A 4 -26.64 -13.03 11.51
CA ALA A 4 -25.48 -12.18 11.74
C ALA A 4 -24.26 -12.97 12.25
N SER A 5 -24.44 -13.89 13.18
CA SER A 5 -23.33 -14.71 13.74
C SER A 5 -22.76 -15.71 12.72
N LYS A 6 -23.55 -16.08 11.70
CA LYS A 6 -23.12 -16.94 10.60
C LYS A 6 -22.38 -16.17 9.51
N LEU A 7 -22.77 -14.92 9.25
CA LEU A 7 -22.19 -14.06 8.22
C LEU A 7 -20.89 -13.39 8.67
N PHE A 8 -20.82 -12.90 9.92
CA PHE A 8 -19.69 -12.11 10.44
C PHE A 8 -18.77 -12.97 11.32
N LYS A 9 -18.15 -14.01 10.71
CA LYS A 9 -17.18 -14.85 11.39
C LYS A 9 -15.80 -14.17 11.41
N GLY A 10 -14.96 -14.55 12.40
CA GLY A 10 -13.65 -13.97 12.61
C GLY A 10 -13.64 -12.90 13.71
N ASP A 11 -12.65 -12.02 13.70
CA ASP A 11 -12.49 -11.02 14.74
C ASP A 11 -13.53 -9.89 14.65
N ARG A 12 -14.35 -9.76 15.71
CA ARG A 12 -15.43 -8.75 15.76
C ARG A 12 -14.93 -7.32 15.73
N VAL A 13 -13.74 -7.05 16.30
CA VAL A 13 -13.17 -5.71 16.32
C VAL A 13 -12.76 -5.27 14.92
N ILE A 14 -12.18 -6.17 14.12
CA ILE A 14 -11.84 -5.90 12.72
C ILE A 14 -13.11 -5.58 11.90
N TRP A 15 -14.21 -6.32 12.11
CA TRP A 15 -15.50 -6.03 11.46
C TRP A 15 -16.02 -4.64 11.82
N VAL A 16 -15.97 -4.27 13.11
CA VAL A 16 -16.42 -2.95 13.58
C VAL A 16 -15.58 -1.84 12.96
N ILE A 17 -14.25 -1.97 12.95
CA ILE A 17 -13.33 -0.99 12.32
C ILE A 17 -13.65 -0.85 10.84
N PHE A 18 -13.80 -1.96 10.13
CA PHE A 18 -14.13 -1.98 8.70
C PHE A 18 -15.44 -1.22 8.42
N MET A 19 -16.49 -1.48 9.21
CA MET A 19 -17.79 -0.81 9.05
C MET A 19 -17.70 0.69 9.34
N PHE A 20 -16.95 1.11 10.37
CA PHE A 20 -16.75 2.53 10.65
C PHE A 20 -15.97 3.23 9.54
N LEU A 21 -14.90 2.62 9.01
CA LEU A 21 -14.16 3.19 7.88
C LEU A 21 -15.02 3.28 6.62
N CYS A 22 -15.86 2.28 6.34
CA CYS A 22 -16.83 2.33 5.24
C CYS A 22 -17.88 3.44 5.45
N LEU A 23 -18.37 3.64 6.68
CA LEU A 23 -19.31 4.70 6.99
C LEU A 23 -18.68 6.09 6.76
N VAL A 24 -17.48 6.31 7.30
CA VAL A 24 -16.71 7.55 7.06
C VAL A 24 -16.49 7.76 5.57
N SER A 25 -16.12 6.69 4.83
CA SER A 25 -15.91 6.75 3.38
C SER A 25 -17.17 7.24 2.64
N VAL A 26 -18.34 6.70 2.96
CA VAL A 26 -19.59 7.10 2.30
C VAL A 26 -19.91 8.57 2.58
N ILE A 27 -19.79 9.01 3.83
CA ILE A 27 -20.09 10.38 4.24
C ILE A 27 -19.14 11.36 3.54
N GLU A 28 -17.86 11.13 3.64
CA GLU A 28 -16.84 12.07 3.17
C GLU A 28 -16.71 12.08 1.63
N VAL A 29 -16.84 10.93 0.97
CA VAL A 29 -16.85 10.91 -0.50
C VAL A 29 -18.11 11.55 -1.05
N PHE A 30 -19.26 11.40 -0.37
CA PHE A 30 -20.48 12.13 -0.73
C PHE A 30 -20.25 13.63 -0.65
N SER A 31 -19.69 14.11 0.45
CA SER A 31 -19.37 15.52 0.63
C SER A 31 -18.36 16.01 -0.41
N ALA A 32 -17.22 15.34 -0.55
CA ALA A 32 -16.12 15.74 -1.41
C ALA A 32 -16.42 15.65 -2.93
N THR A 33 -17.47 14.94 -3.35
CA THR A 33 -17.82 14.81 -4.78
C THR A 33 -18.95 15.74 -5.22
N SER A 34 -19.51 16.55 -4.34
CA SER A 34 -20.61 17.46 -4.65
C SER A 34 -20.30 18.41 -5.81
N THR A 35 -19.07 18.97 -5.86
CA THR A 35 -18.61 19.87 -6.95
C THR A 35 -18.54 19.19 -8.32
N ILE A 36 -18.11 17.92 -8.35
CA ILE A 36 -18.08 17.14 -9.61
C ILE A 36 -19.52 16.88 -10.08
N ALA A 37 -20.42 16.70 -9.15
CA ALA A 37 -21.84 16.50 -9.42
C ALA A 37 -22.45 17.74 -10.11
N TYR A 38 -22.10 18.95 -9.69
CA TYR A 38 -22.59 20.19 -10.31
C TYR A 38 -22.09 20.40 -11.75
N LYS A 39 -20.91 19.91 -12.08
CA LYS A 39 -20.33 20.00 -13.44
C LYS A 39 -20.93 18.98 -14.41
N ASN A 40 -21.50 17.90 -13.91
CA ASN A 40 -22.08 16.82 -14.70
C ASN A 40 -23.61 16.85 -14.58
N ALA A 41 -24.33 16.59 -15.65
CA ALA A 41 -25.81 16.54 -15.67
C ALA A 41 -26.42 15.49 -14.72
N ASN A 42 -25.60 14.57 -14.19
CA ASN A 42 -26.05 13.52 -13.28
C ASN A 42 -25.31 13.62 -11.91
N HIS A 43 -25.98 14.21 -10.94
CA HIS A 43 -25.46 14.44 -9.60
C HIS A 43 -25.16 13.15 -8.80
N TRP A 44 -25.83 12.05 -9.11
CA TRP A 44 -25.71 10.79 -8.36
C TRP A 44 -24.62 9.87 -8.89
N ALA A 45 -24.17 10.04 -10.14
CA ALA A 45 -23.23 9.13 -10.78
C ALA A 45 -21.90 8.91 -10.00
N PRO A 46 -21.23 9.94 -9.43
CA PRO A 46 -20.00 9.74 -8.68
C PRO A 46 -20.19 8.92 -7.42
N ILE A 47 -21.31 9.14 -6.72
CA ILE A 47 -21.64 8.48 -5.46
C ILE A 47 -22.05 7.04 -5.69
N VAL A 48 -22.95 6.81 -6.66
CA VAL A 48 -23.40 5.46 -7.05
C VAL A 48 -22.19 4.62 -7.45
N ARG A 49 -21.27 5.17 -8.24
CA ARG A 49 -20.05 4.48 -8.62
C ARG A 49 -19.19 4.11 -7.40
N HIS A 50 -19.00 5.03 -6.44
CA HIS A 50 -18.23 4.74 -5.23
C HIS A 50 -18.92 3.69 -4.36
N ALA A 51 -20.23 3.84 -4.13
CA ALA A 51 -21.03 2.88 -3.39
C ALA A 51 -21.00 1.48 -4.02
N THR A 52 -21.00 1.39 -5.35
CA THR A 52 -20.89 0.10 -6.07
C THR A 52 -19.54 -0.57 -5.80
N PHE A 53 -18.42 0.18 -5.85
CA PHE A 53 -17.11 -0.38 -5.52
C PHE A 53 -17.00 -0.78 -4.05
N LEU A 54 -17.59 0.00 -3.14
CA LEU A 54 -17.58 -0.31 -1.72
C LEU A 54 -18.45 -1.53 -1.41
N LEU A 55 -19.62 -1.65 -2.03
CA LEU A 55 -20.49 -2.82 -1.90
C LEU A 55 -19.82 -4.07 -2.50
N GLY A 56 -19.23 -3.96 -3.68
CA GLY A 56 -18.44 -5.03 -4.29
C GLY A 56 -17.27 -5.46 -3.39
N GLY A 57 -16.58 -4.48 -2.80
CA GLY A 57 -15.53 -4.73 -1.80
C GLY A 57 -16.06 -5.43 -0.55
N PHE A 58 -17.22 -5.02 -0.04
CA PHE A 58 -17.87 -5.68 1.09
C PHE A 58 -18.23 -7.14 0.78
N VAL A 59 -18.81 -7.41 -0.39
CA VAL A 59 -19.07 -8.79 -0.86
C VAL A 59 -17.77 -9.57 -0.97
N LEU A 60 -16.69 -8.96 -1.47
CA LEU A 60 -15.37 -9.60 -1.54
C LEU A 60 -14.85 -9.95 -0.14
N VAL A 61 -15.00 -9.09 0.86
CA VAL A 61 -14.66 -9.42 2.27
C VAL A 61 -15.45 -10.63 2.75
N LEU A 62 -16.78 -10.66 2.46
CA LEU A 62 -17.64 -11.79 2.82
C LEU A 62 -17.25 -13.10 2.11
N LEU A 63 -16.69 -13.04 0.94
CA LEU A 63 -16.17 -14.22 0.25
C LEU A 63 -14.81 -14.64 0.82
N MET A 64 -13.88 -13.70 0.92
CA MET A 64 -12.51 -13.99 1.33
C MET A 64 -12.40 -14.48 2.77
N HIS A 65 -13.16 -13.92 3.73
CA HIS A 65 -13.08 -14.37 5.12
C HIS A 65 -13.52 -15.85 5.31
N ASN A 66 -14.20 -16.43 4.32
CA ASN A 66 -14.60 -17.84 4.33
C ASN A 66 -13.53 -18.78 3.71
N ILE A 67 -12.53 -18.22 3.01
CA ILE A 67 -11.45 -19.01 2.39
C ILE A 67 -10.44 -19.42 3.48
N PRO A 68 -10.11 -20.69 3.65
CA PRO A 68 -9.07 -21.13 4.58
C PRO A 68 -7.71 -20.53 4.24
N CYS A 69 -6.92 -20.19 5.28
CA CYS A 69 -5.62 -19.48 5.15
C CYS A 69 -4.63 -20.20 4.23
N ARG A 70 -4.69 -21.51 4.12
CA ARG A 70 -3.81 -22.32 3.27
C ARG A 70 -3.83 -21.92 1.81
N PHE A 71 -5.00 -21.56 1.28
CA PHE A 71 -5.13 -21.16 -0.12
C PHE A 71 -4.48 -19.81 -0.44
N TYR A 72 -4.23 -18.97 0.56
CA TYR A 72 -3.53 -17.70 0.34
C TYR A 72 -2.03 -17.87 0.04
N SER A 73 -1.46 -19.09 0.19
CA SER A 73 -0.11 -19.37 -0.30
C SER A 73 0.01 -19.21 -1.82
N LEU A 74 -1.10 -19.39 -2.56
CA LEU A 74 -1.18 -19.12 -4.00
C LEU A 74 -0.89 -17.66 -4.37
N LEU A 75 -1.04 -16.71 -3.43
CA LEU A 75 -0.65 -15.30 -3.65
C LEU A 75 0.83 -15.16 -4.02
N SER A 76 1.69 -16.07 -3.55
CA SER A 76 3.10 -16.07 -3.92
C SER A 76 3.32 -16.31 -5.41
N LEU A 77 2.45 -17.08 -6.06
CA LEU A 77 2.51 -17.37 -7.51
C LEU A 77 2.06 -16.17 -8.35
N LEU A 78 1.33 -15.21 -7.76
CA LEU A 78 0.95 -13.97 -8.44
C LEU A 78 2.14 -13.00 -8.60
N LEU A 79 3.26 -13.21 -7.88
CA LEU A 79 4.40 -12.33 -7.96
C LEU A 79 4.97 -12.23 -9.40
N PRO A 80 5.36 -13.34 -10.06
CA PRO A 80 5.86 -13.27 -11.45
C PRO A 80 4.81 -12.73 -12.41
N VAL A 81 3.52 -13.07 -12.23
CA VAL A 81 2.43 -12.53 -13.05
C VAL A 81 2.33 -11.01 -12.89
N SER A 82 2.40 -10.52 -11.66
CA SER A 82 2.37 -9.08 -11.40
C SER A 82 3.59 -8.34 -11.98
N MET A 83 4.79 -8.99 -11.97
CA MET A 83 5.98 -8.43 -12.61
C MET A 83 5.79 -8.28 -14.12
N VAL A 84 5.21 -9.26 -14.79
CA VAL A 84 4.88 -9.19 -16.22
C VAL A 84 3.88 -8.07 -16.48
N LEU A 85 2.81 -7.98 -15.70
CA LEU A 85 1.82 -6.91 -15.84
C LEU A 85 2.44 -5.52 -15.64
N LEU A 86 3.33 -5.37 -14.65
CA LEU A 86 4.05 -4.11 -14.42
C LEU A 86 4.99 -3.75 -15.56
N ALA A 87 5.70 -4.74 -16.12
CA ALA A 87 6.60 -4.53 -17.25
C ALA A 87 5.87 -4.12 -18.53
N ILE A 88 4.65 -4.61 -18.75
CA ILE A 88 3.83 -4.29 -19.92
C ILE A 88 3.12 -2.92 -19.75
N THR A 89 2.83 -2.50 -18.53
CA THR A 89 2.06 -1.28 -18.25
C THR A 89 2.58 -0.02 -18.93
N PRO A 90 3.89 0.29 -19.01
CA PRO A 90 4.38 1.47 -19.71
C PRO A 90 4.04 1.52 -21.21
N PHE A 91 3.84 0.36 -21.84
CA PHE A 91 3.62 0.24 -23.31
C PHE A 91 2.14 0.22 -23.68
N VAL A 92 1.29 -0.37 -22.84
CA VAL A 92 -0.14 -0.62 -23.17
C VAL A 92 -1.07 0.12 -22.18
N GLY A 93 -0.51 0.75 -21.15
CA GLY A 93 -1.29 1.38 -20.09
C GLY A 93 -2.06 2.61 -20.54
N VAL A 94 -3.24 2.79 -19.95
CA VAL A 94 -4.04 4.00 -20.10
C VAL A 94 -3.38 5.14 -19.34
N VAL A 95 -3.11 6.24 -20.05
CA VAL A 95 -2.53 7.44 -19.44
C VAL A 95 -3.58 8.18 -18.61
N VAL A 96 -3.32 8.33 -17.32
CA VAL A 96 -4.14 9.11 -16.40
C VAL A 96 -3.21 10.04 -15.62
N ASN A 97 -3.49 11.35 -15.66
CA ASN A 97 -2.64 12.39 -15.07
C ASN A 97 -1.19 12.36 -15.61
N GLY A 98 -1.05 12.17 -16.92
CA GLY A 98 0.26 12.19 -17.62
C GLY A 98 1.05 10.88 -17.53
N GLU A 99 0.50 9.82 -16.91
CA GLU A 99 1.24 8.57 -16.68
C GLU A 99 0.45 7.31 -17.03
N PRO A 100 1.10 6.32 -17.69
CA PRO A 100 0.50 5.01 -17.99
C PRO A 100 0.59 4.10 -16.74
N ARG A 101 -0.40 4.20 -15.84
CA ARG A 101 -0.43 3.41 -14.59
C ARG A 101 -1.56 2.40 -14.53
N TRP A 102 -2.52 2.51 -15.42
CA TRP A 102 -3.75 1.74 -15.41
C TRP A 102 -3.79 0.82 -16.61
N LEU A 103 -4.15 -0.43 -16.41
CA LEU A 103 -4.53 -1.34 -17.48
C LEU A 103 -6.05 -1.41 -17.55
N GLU A 104 -6.57 -1.51 -18.77
CA GLU A 104 -8.00 -1.69 -19.01
C GLU A 104 -8.21 -3.05 -19.69
N ILE A 105 -8.90 -3.95 -19.01
CA ILE A 105 -9.27 -5.27 -19.53
C ILE A 105 -10.79 -5.38 -19.43
N LEU A 106 -11.46 -5.64 -20.56
CA LEU A 106 -12.92 -5.78 -20.64
C LEU A 106 -13.70 -4.58 -20.06
N GLY A 107 -13.17 -3.35 -20.22
CA GLY A 107 -13.80 -2.14 -19.70
C GLY A 107 -13.57 -1.89 -18.20
N ILE A 108 -12.86 -2.78 -17.50
CA ILE A 108 -12.48 -2.60 -16.11
C ILE A 108 -11.05 -2.07 -16.02
N ARG A 109 -10.90 -0.88 -15.44
CA ARG A 109 -9.58 -0.28 -15.18
C ARG A 109 -9.06 -0.73 -13.84
N PHE A 110 -7.87 -1.29 -13.82
CA PHE A 110 -7.17 -1.66 -12.59
C PHE A 110 -5.71 -1.24 -12.63
N GLN A 111 -5.12 -1.05 -11.48
CA GLN A 111 -3.73 -0.65 -11.33
C GLN A 111 -2.88 -1.89 -11.00
N PRO A 112 -1.96 -2.33 -11.88
CA PRO A 112 -1.13 -3.52 -11.66
C PRO A 112 -0.31 -3.47 -10.37
N SER A 113 0.13 -2.30 -9.94
CA SER A 113 0.87 -2.16 -8.67
C SER A 113 0.05 -2.52 -7.43
N GLU A 114 -1.29 -2.44 -7.48
CA GLU A 114 -2.15 -2.89 -6.38
C GLU A 114 -2.12 -4.42 -6.25
N ILE A 115 -2.16 -5.12 -7.38
CA ILE A 115 -2.02 -6.60 -7.42
C ILE A 115 -0.61 -7.00 -6.98
N ALA A 116 0.40 -6.25 -7.43
CA ALA A 116 1.78 -6.52 -7.07
C ALA A 116 2.05 -6.35 -5.56
N LYS A 117 1.41 -5.40 -4.89
CA LYS A 117 1.51 -5.23 -3.44
C LYS A 117 1.02 -6.48 -2.69
N ILE A 118 -0.18 -6.99 -3.03
CA ILE A 118 -0.73 -8.18 -2.36
C ILE A 118 0.11 -9.42 -2.66
N ALA A 119 0.58 -9.58 -3.90
CA ALA A 119 1.48 -10.66 -4.30
C ALA A 119 2.82 -10.63 -3.55
N ALA A 120 3.42 -9.44 -3.41
CA ALA A 120 4.68 -9.25 -2.69
C ALA A 120 4.55 -9.58 -1.19
N ILE A 121 3.43 -9.17 -0.56
CA ILE A 121 3.12 -9.53 0.83
C ILE A 121 2.97 -11.05 0.98
N GLY A 122 2.17 -11.68 0.10
CA GLY A 122 1.98 -13.14 0.09
C GLY A 122 3.28 -13.89 -0.11
N TYR A 123 4.11 -13.45 -1.07
CA TYR A 123 5.43 -14.03 -1.33
C TYR A 123 6.38 -13.87 -0.15
N THR A 124 6.46 -12.68 0.44
CA THR A 124 7.30 -12.44 1.63
C THR A 124 6.87 -13.32 2.80
N ALA A 125 5.56 -13.42 3.06
CA ALA A 125 5.01 -14.28 4.09
C ALA A 125 5.34 -15.77 3.83
N PHE A 126 5.24 -16.20 2.56
CA PHE A 126 5.58 -17.56 2.15
C PHE A 126 7.06 -17.89 2.38
N ILE A 127 7.99 -17.04 1.93
CA ILE A 127 9.43 -17.24 2.14
C ILE A 127 9.77 -17.26 3.62
N LEU A 128 9.27 -16.30 4.42
CA LEU A 128 9.51 -16.24 5.86
C LEU A 128 8.92 -17.44 6.61
N SER A 129 7.87 -18.07 6.09
CA SER A 129 7.29 -19.27 6.69
C SER A 129 8.14 -20.53 6.48
N LYS A 130 8.96 -20.57 5.45
CA LYS A 130 9.81 -21.73 5.10
C LYS A 130 11.20 -21.69 5.78
N ARG A 131 11.24 -21.25 7.03
CA ARG A 131 12.45 -21.10 7.84
C ARG A 131 13.21 -22.43 8.07
N ASN A 132 12.51 -23.55 8.06
CA ASN A 132 13.12 -24.89 8.19
C ASN A 132 13.84 -25.35 6.89
N TRP A 133 13.56 -24.69 5.76
CA TRP A 133 14.06 -25.04 4.44
C TRP A 133 15.16 -24.12 3.93
N PHE A 134 15.11 -22.86 4.30
CA PHE A 134 16.01 -21.82 3.85
C PHE A 134 16.80 -21.24 5.01
N THR A 135 18.09 -21.01 4.75
CA THR A 135 18.91 -20.23 5.67
C THR A 135 18.48 -18.75 5.64
N ASP A 136 18.80 -18.02 6.71
CA ASP A 136 18.59 -16.58 6.81
C ASP A 136 19.11 -15.78 5.60
N LYS A 137 20.30 -16.20 5.07
CA LYS A 137 20.91 -15.58 3.89
C LYS A 137 20.07 -15.82 2.63
N GLN A 138 19.57 -17.04 2.45
CA GLN A 138 18.73 -17.40 1.30
C GLN A 138 17.39 -16.68 1.34
N MET A 139 16.71 -16.68 2.50
CA MET A 139 15.44 -15.97 2.67
C MET A 139 15.59 -14.48 2.34
N PHE A 140 16.65 -13.84 2.84
CA PHE A 140 16.96 -12.43 2.56
C PHE A 140 17.08 -12.17 1.05
N TRP A 141 17.88 -12.98 0.33
CA TRP A 141 18.09 -12.77 -1.10
C TRP A 141 16.87 -13.11 -1.95
N TYR A 142 16.10 -14.12 -1.57
CA TYR A 142 14.84 -14.43 -2.28
C TYR A 142 13.82 -13.30 -2.12
N ILE A 143 13.64 -12.77 -0.92
CA ILE A 143 12.72 -11.64 -0.70
C ILE A 143 13.24 -10.41 -1.45
N LEU A 144 14.51 -10.09 -1.32
CA LEU A 144 15.11 -8.94 -1.98
C LEU A 144 15.02 -9.06 -3.51
N GLY A 145 15.31 -10.21 -4.09
CA GLY A 145 15.20 -10.45 -5.53
C GLY A 145 13.76 -10.35 -6.04
N GLY A 146 12.82 -11.03 -5.37
CA GLY A 146 11.42 -11.03 -5.78
C GLY A 146 10.74 -9.67 -5.57
N VAL A 147 10.75 -9.18 -4.33
CA VAL A 147 10.08 -7.91 -4.00
C VAL A 147 10.88 -6.71 -4.51
N GLY A 148 12.21 -6.77 -4.48
CA GLY A 148 13.06 -5.73 -5.05
C GLY A 148 12.83 -5.55 -6.55
N GLY A 149 12.66 -6.64 -7.31
CA GLY A 149 12.27 -6.59 -8.72
C GLY A 149 10.90 -5.91 -8.94
N VAL A 150 9.90 -6.24 -8.11
CA VAL A 150 8.60 -5.56 -8.13
C VAL A 150 8.74 -4.08 -7.81
N CYS A 151 9.48 -3.73 -6.74
CA CYS A 151 9.71 -2.35 -6.35
C CYS A 151 10.42 -1.56 -7.46
N PHE A 152 11.41 -2.17 -8.12
CA PHE A 152 12.11 -1.57 -9.25
C PHE A 152 11.16 -1.24 -10.40
N LEU A 153 10.30 -2.19 -10.80
CA LEU A 153 9.31 -1.96 -11.87
C LEU A 153 8.27 -0.90 -11.51
N ILE A 154 7.84 -0.85 -10.24
CA ILE A 154 6.89 0.18 -9.78
C ILE A 154 7.56 1.55 -9.70
N PHE A 155 8.86 1.62 -9.35
CA PHE A 155 9.57 2.86 -9.03
C PHE A 155 9.49 3.88 -10.16
N PHE A 156 9.64 3.46 -11.40
CA PHE A 156 9.58 4.36 -12.57
C PHE A 156 8.21 4.99 -12.76
N ASN A 157 7.13 4.27 -12.42
CA ASN A 157 5.77 4.76 -12.60
C ASN A 157 5.21 5.40 -11.32
N ASN A 158 5.62 4.92 -10.14
CA ASN A 158 5.14 5.39 -8.84
C ASN A 158 6.16 5.12 -7.72
N GLY A 159 7.15 6.00 -7.57
CA GLY A 159 8.20 5.87 -6.58
C GLY A 159 7.69 5.77 -5.14
N SER A 160 6.63 6.51 -4.81
CA SER A 160 6.03 6.47 -3.46
C SER A 160 5.46 5.09 -3.11
N THR A 161 4.80 4.43 -4.07
CA THR A 161 4.29 3.05 -3.89
C THR A 161 5.42 2.05 -3.72
N ALA A 162 6.52 2.22 -4.49
CA ALA A 162 7.70 1.35 -4.36
C ALA A 162 8.36 1.49 -2.99
N ILE A 163 8.54 2.71 -2.50
CA ILE A 163 9.11 2.99 -1.17
C ILE A 163 8.21 2.41 -0.06
N LEU A 164 6.88 2.60 -0.16
CA LEU A 164 5.92 2.07 0.80
C LEU A 164 5.98 0.54 0.85
N LEU A 165 5.96 -0.14 -0.31
CA LEU A 165 6.04 -1.60 -0.38
C LEU A 165 7.38 -2.10 0.19
N PHE A 166 8.49 -1.44 -0.15
CA PHE A 166 9.80 -1.76 0.39
C PHE A 166 9.85 -1.61 1.91
N ALA A 167 9.31 -0.52 2.47
CA ALA A 167 9.24 -0.28 3.91
C ALA A 167 8.43 -1.37 4.64
N VAL A 168 7.27 -1.74 4.11
CA VAL A 168 6.45 -2.82 4.69
C VAL A 168 7.18 -4.16 4.62
N THR A 169 7.80 -4.49 3.49
CA THR A 169 8.58 -5.73 3.34
C THR A 169 9.79 -5.74 4.28
N PHE A 170 10.46 -4.61 4.45
CA PHE A 170 11.55 -4.46 5.42
C PHE A 170 11.07 -4.71 6.86
N MET A 171 9.93 -4.15 7.25
CA MET A 171 9.30 -4.42 8.55
C MET A 171 8.95 -5.91 8.71
N MET A 172 8.42 -6.55 7.66
CA MET A 172 8.13 -7.98 7.68
C MET A 172 9.39 -8.82 7.86
N MET A 173 10.50 -8.49 7.18
CA MET A 173 11.79 -9.15 7.35
C MET A 173 12.35 -8.96 8.78
N PHE A 174 12.17 -7.77 9.36
CA PHE A 174 12.57 -7.49 10.74
C PHE A 174 11.76 -8.34 11.73
N ILE A 175 10.44 -8.35 11.63
CA ILE A 175 9.55 -9.19 12.44
C ILE A 175 9.85 -10.67 12.20
N GLY A 176 10.17 -11.03 10.95
CA GLY A 176 10.61 -12.36 10.54
C GLY A 176 11.98 -12.75 11.07
N GLN A 177 12.64 -11.92 11.88
CA GLN A 177 13.94 -12.17 12.53
C GLN A 177 15.07 -12.49 11.51
N ILE A 178 15.05 -11.87 10.34
CA ILE A 178 16.22 -11.85 9.46
C ILE A 178 17.35 -11.12 10.18
N SER A 179 18.61 -11.58 10.01
CA SER A 179 19.75 -11.04 10.74
C SER A 179 19.83 -9.51 10.63
N ILE A 180 19.94 -8.85 11.81
CA ILE A 180 19.95 -7.38 11.93
C ILE A 180 21.06 -6.74 11.11
N GLY A 181 22.23 -7.36 11.03
CA GLY A 181 23.35 -6.83 10.25
C GLY A 181 23.06 -6.73 8.75
N ARG A 182 22.23 -7.64 8.17
CA ARG A 182 21.79 -7.55 6.77
C ARG A 182 20.74 -6.47 6.60
N LEU A 183 19.80 -6.37 7.54
CA LEU A 183 18.77 -5.35 7.52
C LEU A 183 19.36 -3.94 7.66
N LEU A 184 20.34 -3.74 8.54
CA LEU A 184 21.04 -2.46 8.68
C LEU A 184 21.78 -2.06 7.41
N ARG A 185 22.46 -3.02 6.75
CA ARG A 185 23.12 -2.76 5.45
C ARG A 185 22.08 -2.40 4.36
N LEU A 186 20.97 -3.14 4.29
CA LEU A 186 19.91 -2.85 3.33
C LEU A 186 19.25 -1.48 3.60
N GLY A 187 18.90 -1.21 4.86
CA GLY A 187 18.34 0.07 5.27
C GLY A 187 19.29 1.23 5.04
N GLY A 188 20.57 1.06 5.41
CA GLY A 188 21.61 2.05 5.15
C GLY A 188 21.81 2.31 3.66
N ALA A 189 21.89 1.26 2.82
CA ALA A 189 21.97 1.41 1.38
C ALA A 189 20.72 2.12 0.80
N GLY A 190 19.53 1.80 1.30
CA GLY A 190 18.29 2.47 0.92
C GLY A 190 18.30 3.96 1.25
N ILE A 191 18.68 4.32 2.48
CA ILE A 191 18.79 5.72 2.91
C ILE A 191 19.82 6.47 2.07
N ILE A 192 21.01 5.89 1.87
CA ILE A 192 22.05 6.51 1.04
C ILE A 192 21.54 6.69 -0.40
N GLY A 193 20.85 5.69 -0.96
CA GLY A 193 20.25 5.77 -2.30
C GLY A 193 19.25 6.91 -2.42
N VAL A 194 18.35 7.05 -1.44
CA VAL A 194 17.38 8.16 -1.41
C VAL A 194 18.10 9.51 -1.27
N LEU A 195 19.08 9.63 -0.38
CA LEU A 195 19.84 10.87 -0.19
C LEU A 195 20.63 11.24 -1.47
N MET A 196 21.24 10.26 -2.14
CA MET A 196 21.92 10.50 -3.42
C MET A 196 20.95 10.92 -4.51
N LEU A 197 19.75 10.30 -4.58
CA LEU A 197 18.72 10.68 -5.55
C LEU A 197 18.24 12.11 -5.30
N VAL A 198 17.91 12.45 -4.05
CA VAL A 198 17.47 13.81 -3.66
C VAL A 198 18.59 14.82 -3.93
N GLY A 199 19.82 14.51 -3.55
CA GLY A 199 20.98 15.38 -3.81
C GLY A 199 21.22 15.57 -5.30
N PHE A 200 21.15 14.49 -6.09
CA PHE A 200 21.26 14.57 -7.55
C PHE A 200 20.18 15.48 -8.15
N ILE A 201 18.91 15.27 -7.79
CA ILE A 201 17.79 16.07 -8.31
C ILE A 201 17.92 17.56 -7.92
N ARG A 202 18.41 17.85 -6.71
CA ARG A 202 18.56 19.23 -6.22
C ARG A 202 19.74 19.99 -6.85
N PHE A 203 20.84 19.29 -7.10
CA PHE A 203 22.09 19.93 -7.57
C PHE A 203 22.38 19.70 -9.06
N ALA A 204 21.61 18.87 -9.75
CA ALA A 204 21.79 18.65 -11.18
C ALA A 204 21.45 19.91 -11.98
N PRO A 205 22.27 20.27 -12.99
CA PRO A 205 21.94 21.38 -13.90
C PRO A 205 20.62 21.13 -14.64
N ASP A 206 19.85 22.19 -14.89
CA ASP A 206 18.55 22.10 -15.58
C ASP A 206 18.63 21.37 -16.93
N LYS A 207 19.72 21.60 -17.68
CA LYS A 207 19.99 20.89 -18.94
C LYS A 207 20.07 19.36 -18.83
N VAL A 208 20.48 18.85 -17.66
CA VAL A 208 20.54 17.40 -17.41
C VAL A 208 19.16 16.88 -17.04
N ILE A 209 18.41 17.65 -16.30
CA ILE A 209 17.03 17.32 -15.90
C ILE A 209 16.11 17.33 -17.11
N ASP A 210 16.27 18.28 -18.04
CA ASP A 210 15.48 18.37 -19.27
C ASP A 210 15.66 17.17 -20.22
N LEU A 211 16.78 16.45 -20.11
CA LEU A 211 17.01 15.19 -20.83
C LEU A 211 16.35 13.97 -20.17
N MET A 212 15.84 14.11 -18.93
CA MET A 212 15.28 13.02 -18.16
C MET A 212 13.75 12.91 -18.38
N PRO A 213 13.15 11.76 -18.05
CA PRO A 213 11.70 11.60 -18.12
C PRO A 213 10.97 12.64 -17.25
N ASP A 214 9.77 13.05 -17.67
CA ASP A 214 8.91 14.05 -17.00
C ASP A 214 8.71 13.82 -15.49
N ARG A 215 8.92 12.58 -15.06
CA ARG A 215 8.89 12.19 -13.64
C ARG A 215 9.94 12.88 -12.79
N VAL A 216 11.12 13.10 -13.33
CA VAL A 216 12.22 13.73 -12.59
C VAL A 216 11.87 15.20 -12.34
N HIS A 217 11.22 15.87 -13.30
CA HIS A 217 10.69 17.22 -13.12
C HIS A 217 9.64 17.28 -12.00
N THR A 218 8.71 16.33 -11.97
CA THR A 218 7.72 16.22 -10.89
C THR A 218 8.38 15.99 -9.52
N TRP A 219 9.40 15.15 -9.45
CA TRP A 219 10.14 14.91 -8.19
C TRP A 219 10.94 16.14 -7.78
N LYS A 220 11.58 16.85 -8.73
CA LYS A 220 12.29 18.09 -8.46
C LYS A 220 11.36 19.12 -7.85
N ALA A 221 10.24 19.39 -8.49
CA ALA A 221 9.23 20.33 -7.99
C ALA A 221 8.74 19.97 -6.58
N ARG A 222 8.52 18.68 -6.27
CA ARG A 222 8.11 18.23 -4.93
C ARG A 222 9.19 18.40 -3.87
N ILE A 223 10.45 18.12 -4.22
CA ILE A 223 11.60 18.25 -3.30
C ILE A 223 11.91 19.72 -3.02
N GLU A 224 11.96 20.57 -4.04
CA GLU A 224 12.20 22.00 -3.92
C GLU A 224 11.15 22.65 -3.04
N ARG A 225 9.88 22.36 -3.30
CA ARG A 225 8.75 22.85 -2.53
C ARG A 225 8.80 22.47 -1.06
N PHE A 226 9.18 21.23 -0.75
CA PHE A 226 9.28 20.75 0.63
C PHE A 226 10.51 21.35 1.35
N SER A 227 11.58 21.69 0.60
CA SER A 227 12.83 22.20 1.15
C SER A 227 12.85 23.71 1.36
N ASP A 228 12.11 24.49 0.56
CA ASP A 228 12.07 25.94 0.60
C ASP A 228 10.65 26.46 0.91
N PRO A 229 10.26 26.47 2.19
CA PRO A 229 8.96 27.02 2.61
C PRO A 229 8.87 28.54 2.43
N ALA A 230 9.99 29.23 2.17
CA ALA A 230 10.04 30.69 2.03
C ALA A 230 9.36 31.20 0.74
N ASP A 231 9.30 30.38 -0.30
CA ASP A 231 8.47 30.61 -1.50
C ASP A 231 7.03 30.09 -1.34
N ALA A 232 6.71 29.44 -0.23
CA ALA A 232 5.36 29.11 0.16
C ALA A 232 4.60 30.41 0.38
N VAL A 233 3.81 30.75 -0.62
CA VAL A 233 2.80 31.81 -0.71
C VAL A 233 2.81 32.76 0.48
N LYS A 234 3.49 33.90 0.36
CA LYS A 234 3.28 35.05 1.26
C LYS A 234 1.81 35.45 1.11
N PHE A 235 1.05 35.18 2.13
CA PHE A 235 -0.36 35.52 2.20
C PHE A 235 -0.44 37.06 2.34
N GLU A 236 -0.49 37.78 1.21
CA GLU A 236 -0.80 39.20 1.21
C GLU A 236 -2.33 39.35 1.18
N PRO A 237 -2.94 39.91 2.23
CA PRO A 237 -4.37 40.15 2.23
C PRO A 237 -4.78 41.03 1.03
N GLY A 238 -5.63 40.50 0.16
CA GLY A 238 -6.16 41.26 -0.98
C GLY A 238 -5.52 40.96 -2.34
N ARG A 239 -4.49 40.14 -2.44
CA ARG A 239 -3.93 39.70 -3.72
C ARG A 239 -4.47 38.35 -4.10
N ALA A 240 -5.08 38.25 -5.30
CA ALA A 240 -5.42 36.95 -5.86
C ALA A 240 -4.13 36.18 -6.13
N VAL A 241 -3.86 35.16 -5.34
CA VAL A 241 -2.67 34.32 -5.51
C VAL A 241 -2.98 33.37 -6.64
N SER A 242 -2.35 33.53 -7.79
CA SER A 242 -2.32 32.51 -8.84
C SER A 242 -1.43 31.37 -8.36
N ILE A 243 -2.05 30.37 -7.72
CA ILE A 243 -1.37 29.18 -7.26
C ILE A 243 -1.54 28.16 -8.39
N ASP A 244 -0.46 27.82 -9.08
CA ASP A 244 -0.48 26.82 -10.15
C ASP A 244 -0.09 25.43 -9.65
N GLY A 245 -0.79 24.41 -10.13
CA GLY A 245 -0.40 23.01 -10.02
C GLY A 245 -0.55 22.36 -8.63
N ASP A 246 0.48 21.61 -8.24
CA ASP A 246 0.49 20.82 -7.00
C ASP A 246 0.51 21.70 -5.72
N ASP A 247 0.98 22.97 -5.81
CA ASP A 247 0.97 23.93 -4.69
C ASP A 247 -0.46 24.27 -4.27
N TYR A 248 -1.33 24.39 -5.23
CA TYR A 248 -2.75 24.64 -5.01
C TYR A 248 -3.38 23.60 -4.06
N GLN A 249 -3.06 22.32 -4.27
CA GLN A 249 -3.61 21.22 -3.45
C GLN A 249 -3.11 21.28 -2.01
N VAL A 250 -1.81 21.51 -1.80
CA VAL A 250 -1.21 21.57 -0.45
C VAL A 250 -1.71 22.78 0.32
N VAL A 251 -1.79 23.96 -0.31
CA VAL A 251 -2.29 25.17 0.32
C VAL A 251 -3.74 24.99 0.75
N HIS A 252 -4.59 24.48 -0.12
CA HIS A 252 -6.01 24.25 0.22
C HIS A 252 -6.19 23.17 1.30
N ALA A 253 -5.33 22.13 1.33
CA ALA A 253 -5.30 21.17 2.42
C ALA A 253 -4.93 21.84 3.76
N LYS A 254 -3.91 22.71 3.79
CA LYS A 254 -3.56 23.50 4.99
C LYS A 254 -4.69 24.42 5.46
N ILE A 255 -5.38 25.07 4.53
CA ILE A 255 -6.56 25.90 4.85
C ILE A 255 -7.68 25.03 5.43
N ALA A 256 -7.92 23.83 4.89
CA ALA A 256 -8.90 22.89 5.41
C ALA A 256 -8.58 22.52 6.87
N LEU A 257 -7.33 22.16 7.16
CA LEU A 257 -6.85 21.86 8.51
C LEU A 257 -7.07 23.03 9.47
N ALA A 258 -6.67 24.25 9.04
CA ALA A 258 -6.80 25.45 9.87
C ALA A 258 -8.26 25.82 10.17
N ARG A 259 -9.17 25.56 9.22
CA ARG A 259 -10.60 25.86 9.34
C ARG A 259 -11.38 24.81 10.12
N GLY A 260 -10.88 23.57 10.20
CA GLY A 260 -11.57 22.46 10.88
C GLY A 260 -11.77 22.69 12.37
N GLY A 261 -10.78 23.31 13.06
CA GLY A 261 -10.86 23.49 14.51
C GLY A 261 -11.04 22.16 15.25
N LEU A 262 -11.66 22.21 16.44
CA LEU A 262 -11.81 21.01 17.27
C LEU A 262 -12.94 20.08 16.78
N PHE A 263 -14.11 20.64 16.43
CA PHE A 263 -15.32 19.88 16.10
C PHE A 263 -15.71 19.91 14.62
N GLY A 264 -15.00 20.66 13.79
CA GLY A 264 -15.28 20.77 12.37
C GLY A 264 -16.48 21.66 12.02
N LYS A 265 -16.82 21.68 10.72
CA LYS A 265 -17.94 22.43 10.17
C LYS A 265 -19.16 21.58 9.85
N PHE A 266 -19.16 20.33 10.24
CA PHE A 266 -20.08 19.26 9.88
C PHE A 266 -19.99 18.81 8.40
N PRO A 267 -20.26 17.52 8.12
CA PRO A 267 -20.25 16.97 6.77
C PRO A 267 -21.15 17.78 5.82
N GLY A 268 -20.61 18.08 4.65
CA GLY A 268 -21.32 18.86 3.65
C GLY A 268 -21.14 20.38 3.76
N HIS A 269 -20.53 20.91 4.82
CA HIS A 269 -20.32 22.35 5.02
C HIS A 269 -18.84 22.77 4.85
N GLY A 270 -17.95 21.84 4.52
CA GLY A 270 -16.56 22.13 4.14
C GLY A 270 -16.51 22.96 2.85
N GLN A 271 -15.65 23.95 2.79
CA GLN A 271 -15.47 24.80 1.62
C GLN A 271 -14.28 24.34 0.74
N GLN A 272 -13.24 23.76 1.36
CA GLN A 272 -12.00 23.43 0.64
C GLN A 272 -12.17 22.26 -0.33
N ARG A 273 -13.18 21.42 -0.14
CA ARG A 273 -13.55 20.35 -1.10
C ARG A 273 -13.85 20.89 -2.50
N ASP A 274 -14.34 22.12 -2.60
CA ASP A 274 -14.74 22.76 -3.87
C ASP A 274 -13.51 23.26 -4.65
N PHE A 275 -12.43 23.50 -3.95
CA PHE A 275 -11.17 23.98 -4.51
C PHE A 275 -10.15 22.87 -4.75
N LEU A 276 -10.21 21.75 -4.03
CA LEU A 276 -9.27 20.64 -4.18
C LEU A 276 -9.66 19.71 -5.33
N PRO A 277 -8.90 19.64 -6.43
CA PRO A 277 -9.24 18.84 -7.63
C PRO A 277 -9.41 17.34 -7.34
N GLN A 278 -8.68 16.82 -6.34
CA GLN A 278 -8.72 15.41 -5.92
C GLN A 278 -9.00 15.27 -4.42
N ALA A 279 -9.85 16.13 -3.87
CA ALA A 279 -10.27 16.11 -2.47
C ALA A 279 -10.69 14.71 -1.99
N TYR A 280 -11.42 14.01 -2.84
CA TYR A 280 -11.96 12.67 -2.55
C TYR A 280 -10.93 11.53 -2.62
N SER A 281 -9.70 11.78 -3.05
CA SER A 281 -8.64 10.77 -3.21
C SER A 281 -7.50 10.99 -2.21
N ASP A 282 -6.54 11.82 -2.55
CA ASP A 282 -5.25 11.90 -1.85
C ASP A 282 -5.30 12.81 -0.62
N PHE A 283 -6.22 13.77 -0.60
CA PHE A 283 -6.39 14.76 0.46
C PHE A 283 -7.68 14.58 1.28
N ILE A 284 -8.33 13.41 1.18
CA ILE A 284 -9.59 13.15 1.91
C ILE A 284 -9.44 13.37 3.42
N TYR A 285 -8.27 13.08 4.00
CA TYR A 285 -8.02 13.29 5.42
C TYR A 285 -8.05 14.77 5.83
N ALA A 286 -7.61 15.68 4.96
CA ALA A 286 -7.73 17.11 5.21
C ALA A 286 -9.21 17.56 5.22
N ILE A 287 -10.05 16.99 4.34
CA ILE A 287 -11.48 17.24 4.31
C ILE A 287 -12.17 16.68 5.57
N ILE A 288 -11.79 15.47 6.01
CA ILE A 288 -12.28 14.89 7.27
C ILE A 288 -12.02 15.85 8.43
N ILE A 289 -10.83 16.45 8.50
CA ILE A 289 -10.50 17.42 9.56
C ILE A 289 -11.26 18.73 9.37
N GLU A 290 -11.50 19.21 8.14
CA GLU A 290 -12.32 20.40 7.92
C GLU A 290 -13.77 20.19 8.37
N GLU A 291 -14.36 19.03 8.06
CA GLU A 291 -15.77 18.76 8.29
C GLU A 291 -16.08 18.16 9.66
N MET A 292 -15.23 17.24 10.16
CA MET A 292 -15.41 16.56 11.45
C MET A 292 -14.47 17.07 12.55
N GLY A 293 -13.62 18.04 12.24
CA GLY A 293 -12.64 18.60 13.17
C GLY A 293 -11.46 17.68 13.46
N ILE A 294 -10.58 18.14 14.35
CA ILE A 294 -9.47 17.35 14.86
C ILE A 294 -9.99 16.06 15.53
N VAL A 295 -11.14 16.12 16.20
CA VAL A 295 -11.77 14.95 16.84
C VAL A 295 -12.05 13.85 15.80
N GLY A 296 -12.63 14.21 14.64
CA GLY A 296 -12.87 13.27 13.55
C GLY A 296 -11.58 12.70 12.95
N GLY A 297 -10.57 13.56 12.73
CA GLY A 297 -9.25 13.13 12.27
C GLY A 297 -8.59 12.14 13.22
N VAL A 298 -8.58 12.45 14.53
CA VAL A 298 -8.03 11.55 15.57
C VAL A 298 -8.83 10.25 15.65
N PHE A 299 -10.15 10.30 15.52
CA PHE A 299 -11.00 9.10 15.51
C PHE A 299 -10.59 8.15 14.36
N VAL A 300 -10.43 8.68 13.14
CA VAL A 300 -10.01 7.88 11.99
C VAL A 300 -8.58 7.32 12.19
N LEU A 301 -7.65 8.12 12.70
CA LEU A 301 -6.29 7.67 13.05
C LEU A 301 -6.33 6.52 14.07
N LEU A 302 -7.13 6.65 15.12
CA LEU A 302 -7.27 5.60 16.15
C LEU A 302 -7.83 4.30 15.58
N LEU A 303 -8.75 4.34 14.61
CA LEU A 303 -9.25 3.12 13.95
C LEU A 303 -8.10 2.34 13.28
N TYR A 304 -7.16 3.01 12.61
CA TYR A 304 -6.00 2.33 12.01
C TYR A 304 -5.00 1.84 13.05
N ILE A 305 -4.78 2.58 14.14
CA ILE A 305 -3.92 2.13 15.25
C ILE A 305 -4.53 0.88 15.92
N ILE A 306 -5.83 0.90 16.20
CA ILE A 306 -6.54 -0.26 16.79
C ILE A 306 -6.48 -1.45 15.82
N LEU A 307 -6.62 -1.22 14.51
CA LEU A 307 -6.44 -2.24 13.47
C LEU A 307 -5.06 -2.90 13.57
N LEU A 308 -3.99 -2.09 13.67
CA LEU A 308 -2.62 -2.60 13.78
C LEU A 308 -2.41 -3.45 15.04
N VAL A 309 -2.87 -2.94 16.18
CA VAL A 309 -2.78 -3.67 17.46
C VAL A 309 -3.55 -4.99 17.36
N ARG A 310 -4.73 -4.97 16.77
CA ARG A 310 -5.58 -6.17 16.64
C ARG A 310 -4.96 -7.20 15.70
N VAL A 311 -4.39 -6.76 14.58
CA VAL A 311 -3.59 -7.61 13.66
C VAL A 311 -2.43 -8.27 14.41
N GLY A 312 -1.70 -7.51 15.24
CA GLY A 312 -0.64 -8.06 16.08
C GLY A 312 -1.13 -9.12 17.09
N MET A 313 -2.31 -8.92 17.67
CA MET A 313 -2.93 -9.91 18.57
C MET A 313 -3.36 -11.17 17.82
N ILE A 314 -3.92 -11.04 16.62
CA ILE A 314 -4.29 -12.17 15.76
C ILE A 314 -3.03 -12.97 15.37
N ALA A 315 -1.97 -12.26 14.94
CA ALA A 315 -0.71 -12.89 14.58
C ALA A 315 -0.06 -13.70 15.71
N ARG A 316 -0.23 -13.27 16.97
CA ARG A 316 0.26 -14.02 18.14
C ARG A 316 -0.50 -15.32 18.41
N ARG A 317 -1.74 -15.42 17.92
CA ARG A 317 -2.59 -16.59 18.09
C ARG A 317 -2.44 -17.62 16.95
N CYS A 318 -1.68 -17.28 15.91
CA CYS A 318 -1.45 -18.17 14.78
C CYS A 318 -0.36 -19.18 15.14
N ASP A 319 -0.65 -20.49 15.01
CA ASP A 319 0.27 -21.59 15.25
C ASP A 319 1.28 -21.71 14.10
N LYS A 320 0.84 -21.59 12.85
CA LYS A 320 1.70 -21.65 11.65
C LYS A 320 2.27 -20.28 11.28
N LEU A 321 3.50 -20.29 10.75
CA LEU A 321 4.24 -19.06 10.40
C LEU A 321 3.63 -18.32 9.21
N PHE A 322 3.10 -19.03 8.21
CA PHE A 322 2.54 -18.40 7.00
C PHE A 322 1.36 -17.46 7.32
N PRO A 323 0.26 -17.92 7.98
CA PRO A 323 -0.82 -17.03 8.37
C PRO A 323 -0.35 -15.86 9.25
N LYS A 324 0.59 -16.12 10.16
CA LYS A 324 1.17 -15.12 11.04
C LYS A 324 1.82 -13.98 10.25
N PHE A 325 2.69 -14.28 9.29
CA PHE A 325 3.35 -13.26 8.49
C PHE A 325 2.41 -12.63 7.47
N LEU A 326 1.45 -13.39 6.93
CA LEU A 326 0.45 -12.88 5.99
C LEU A 326 -0.43 -11.80 6.64
N VAL A 327 -0.99 -12.07 7.83
CA VAL A 327 -1.84 -11.10 8.53
C VAL A 327 -1.07 -9.85 8.93
N LEU A 328 0.19 -10.00 9.39
CA LEU A 328 1.07 -8.88 9.72
C LEU A 328 1.37 -8.03 8.48
N GLY A 329 1.70 -8.66 7.35
CA GLY A 329 1.99 -7.96 6.11
C GLY A 329 0.78 -7.17 5.58
N CYS A 330 -0.41 -7.79 5.56
CA CYS A 330 -1.64 -7.10 5.15
C CYS A 330 -1.99 -5.93 6.08
N GLY A 331 -1.89 -6.13 7.40
CA GLY A 331 -2.17 -5.08 8.37
C GLY A 331 -1.16 -3.93 8.30
N LEU A 332 0.14 -4.24 8.22
CA LEU A 332 1.20 -3.24 8.05
C LEU A 332 0.99 -2.43 6.79
N LEU A 333 0.68 -3.07 5.65
CA LEU A 333 0.48 -2.36 4.39
C LEU A 333 -0.67 -1.36 4.48
N VAL A 334 -1.83 -1.79 5.01
CA VAL A 334 -3.00 -0.91 5.18
C VAL A 334 -2.67 0.25 6.11
N VAL A 335 -2.06 -0.02 7.27
CA VAL A 335 -1.79 1.02 8.26
C VAL A 335 -0.68 1.97 7.82
N VAL A 336 0.43 1.47 7.27
CA VAL A 336 1.52 2.33 6.78
C VAL A 336 1.03 3.21 5.63
N GLN A 337 0.22 2.68 4.71
CA GLN A 337 -0.39 3.48 3.64
C GLN A 337 -1.32 4.55 4.20
N ALA A 338 -2.13 4.24 5.21
CA ALA A 338 -3.01 5.21 5.88
C ALA A 338 -2.20 6.32 6.57
N LEU A 339 -1.19 5.96 7.35
CA LEU A 339 -0.32 6.92 8.03
C LEU A 339 0.43 7.81 7.04
N THR A 340 0.87 7.25 5.91
CA THR A 340 1.51 8.02 4.83
C THR A 340 0.54 9.05 4.24
N ASN A 341 -0.72 8.66 3.93
CA ASN A 341 -1.73 9.62 3.44
C ASN A 341 -2.02 10.72 4.46
N MET A 342 -2.21 10.35 5.73
CA MET A 342 -2.45 11.32 6.81
C MET A 342 -1.27 12.28 6.97
N ALA A 343 -0.02 11.78 6.94
CA ALA A 343 1.18 12.59 7.04
C ALA A 343 1.32 13.58 5.87
N VAL A 344 0.94 13.18 4.64
CA VAL A 344 0.86 14.09 3.47
C VAL A 344 -0.20 15.15 3.70
N ALA A 345 -1.39 14.77 4.16
CA ALA A 345 -2.49 15.71 4.35
C ALA A 345 -2.17 16.80 5.38
N VAL A 346 -1.36 16.48 6.40
CA VAL A 346 -0.89 17.44 7.43
C VAL A 346 0.49 18.04 7.12
N ASP A 347 1.01 17.86 5.89
CA ASP A 347 2.27 18.43 5.39
C ASP A 347 3.54 18.00 6.17
N LEU A 348 3.52 16.80 6.76
CA LEU A 348 4.69 16.20 7.41
C LEU A 348 5.65 15.55 6.42
N ILE A 349 5.16 15.12 5.27
CA ILE A 349 5.93 14.50 4.19
C ILE A 349 5.44 15.01 2.83
N PRO A 350 6.29 14.99 1.79
CA PRO A 350 5.90 15.43 0.44
C PRO A 350 4.70 14.65 -0.10
N VAL A 351 3.94 15.26 -1.02
CA VAL A 351 2.78 14.64 -1.66
C VAL A 351 3.15 13.35 -2.36
N THR A 352 2.48 12.24 -1.98
CA THR A 352 2.77 10.89 -2.47
C THR A 352 1.75 10.36 -3.46
N GLY A 353 0.53 10.92 -3.49
CA GLY A 353 -0.56 10.41 -4.33
C GLY A 353 -1.06 9.02 -3.89
N GLN A 354 -0.94 8.68 -2.60
CA GLN A 354 -1.45 7.43 -2.04
C GLN A 354 -2.83 7.67 -1.42
N PRO A 355 -3.87 6.90 -1.83
CA PRO A 355 -5.19 7.05 -1.24
C PRO A 355 -5.23 6.51 0.19
N LEU A 356 -6.11 7.07 1.02
CA LEU A 356 -6.42 6.54 2.36
C LEU A 356 -7.21 5.23 2.23
N PRO A 357 -6.67 4.07 2.65
CA PRO A 357 -7.30 2.78 2.46
C PRO A 357 -8.71 2.72 3.04
N LEU A 358 -9.67 2.16 2.31
CA LEU A 358 -11.09 2.03 2.65
C LEU A 358 -11.87 3.36 2.71
N VAL A 359 -11.23 4.50 2.86
CA VAL A 359 -11.88 5.81 3.00
C VAL A 359 -11.89 6.58 1.69
N SER A 360 -10.73 6.69 1.01
CA SER A 360 -10.64 7.42 -0.26
C SER A 360 -11.43 6.76 -1.38
N ARG A 361 -11.91 7.58 -2.32
CA ARG A 361 -12.49 7.11 -3.57
C ARG A 361 -11.39 6.61 -4.51
N GLY A 362 -11.07 5.32 -4.43
CA GLY A 362 -9.98 4.73 -5.18
C GLY A 362 -10.38 3.73 -6.28
N GLY A 363 -11.68 3.52 -6.52
CA GLY A 363 -12.13 2.49 -7.48
C GLY A 363 -11.59 1.10 -7.11
N THR A 364 -10.74 0.53 -7.96
CA THR A 364 -10.15 -0.81 -7.71
C THR A 364 -9.24 -0.86 -6.49
N SER A 365 -8.59 0.24 -6.07
CA SER A 365 -7.78 0.26 -4.85
C SER A 365 -8.63 0.09 -3.59
N THR A 366 -9.89 0.56 -3.59
CA THR A 366 -10.85 0.30 -2.52
C THR A 366 -11.18 -1.19 -2.42
N VAL A 367 -11.41 -1.87 -3.56
CA VAL A 367 -11.68 -3.31 -3.60
C VAL A 367 -10.50 -4.11 -3.07
N ILE A 368 -9.28 -3.73 -3.43
CA ILE A 368 -8.07 -4.40 -2.94
C ILE A 368 -7.82 -4.13 -1.45
N SER A 369 -8.15 -2.93 -0.96
CA SER A 369 -8.13 -2.65 0.48
C SER A 369 -9.13 -3.54 1.24
N CYS A 370 -10.31 -3.78 0.67
CA CYS A 370 -11.26 -4.77 1.19
C CYS A 370 -10.69 -6.19 1.17
N ALA A 371 -9.93 -6.57 0.13
CA ALA A 371 -9.26 -7.87 0.08
C ALA A 371 -8.28 -8.07 1.23
N TYR A 372 -7.49 -7.04 1.60
CA TYR A 372 -6.62 -7.11 2.78
C TYR A 372 -7.42 -7.37 4.06
N ILE A 373 -8.54 -6.70 4.27
CA ILE A 373 -9.41 -6.94 5.43
C ILE A 373 -9.99 -8.36 5.38
N GLY A 374 -10.41 -8.84 4.21
CA GLY A 374 -10.89 -10.22 4.02
C GLY A 374 -9.85 -11.27 4.40
N ILE A 375 -8.58 -11.07 4.01
CA ILE A 375 -7.46 -11.92 4.41
C ILE A 375 -7.24 -11.88 5.92
N ILE A 376 -7.22 -10.68 6.54
CA ILE A 376 -7.06 -10.51 7.99
C ILE A 376 -8.16 -11.26 8.74
N LEU A 377 -9.41 -11.15 8.31
CA LEU A 377 -10.55 -11.84 8.89
C LEU A 377 -10.47 -13.36 8.71
N SER A 378 -10.05 -13.84 7.53
CA SER A 378 -9.80 -15.26 7.29
C SER A 378 -8.74 -15.80 8.24
N VAL A 379 -7.61 -15.12 8.37
CA VAL A 379 -6.54 -15.53 9.30
C VAL A 379 -7.04 -15.51 10.75
N SER A 380 -7.86 -14.54 11.14
CA SER A 380 -8.42 -14.47 12.49
C SER A 380 -9.35 -15.65 12.81
N ARG A 381 -9.96 -16.23 11.78
CA ARG A 381 -10.89 -17.36 11.90
C ARG A 381 -10.19 -18.72 11.87
N PHE A 382 -9.24 -18.89 10.97
CA PHE A 382 -8.63 -20.18 10.67
C PHE A 382 -7.20 -20.33 11.20
N GLY A 383 -6.53 -19.21 11.50
CA GLY A 383 -5.10 -19.20 11.86
C GLY A 383 -4.78 -19.98 13.14
N ALA A 384 -5.68 -19.99 14.12
CA ALA A 384 -5.49 -20.71 15.38
C ALA A 384 -5.74 -22.23 15.28
N ASN A 385 -6.42 -22.70 14.24
CA ASN A 385 -6.81 -24.10 14.10
C ASN A 385 -5.93 -24.89 13.11
N MET A 386 -4.97 -24.23 12.47
CA MET A 386 -4.12 -24.89 11.44
C MET A 386 -3.08 -25.85 12.04
N GLY A 387 -2.85 -25.83 13.35
CA GLY A 387 -1.93 -26.76 14.01
C GLY A 387 -2.37 -28.22 13.97
N ASN A 388 -3.68 -28.46 13.84
CA ASN A 388 -4.30 -29.79 13.82
C ASN A 388 -4.61 -30.30 12.40
N GLU A 389 -4.36 -29.52 11.36
CA GLU A 389 -4.53 -29.98 9.98
C GLU A 389 -3.20 -30.58 9.48
N GLU A 390 -3.23 -31.83 9.06
CA GLU A 390 -2.13 -32.50 8.34
C GLU A 390 -1.73 -31.68 7.09
N GLU A 391 -0.45 -31.69 6.74
CA GLU A 391 0.05 -31.05 5.52
C GLU A 391 -0.78 -31.54 4.33
N THR A 392 -1.25 -30.62 3.50
CA THR A 392 -2.06 -31.01 2.36
C THR A 392 -1.21 -31.81 1.36
N PRO A 393 -1.82 -32.74 0.60
CA PRO A 393 -1.10 -33.50 -0.44
C PRO A 393 -0.33 -32.59 -1.43
N GLU A 394 -0.80 -31.35 -1.65
CA GLU A 394 -0.14 -30.37 -2.49
C GLU A 394 1.08 -29.71 -1.81
N GLU A 395 1.02 -29.45 -0.50
CA GLU A 395 2.16 -29.00 0.27
C GLU A 395 3.20 -30.11 0.40
N GLU A 396 2.76 -31.34 0.61
CA GLU A 396 3.61 -32.53 0.63
C GLU A 396 4.24 -32.79 -0.75
N ALA A 397 3.50 -32.64 -1.85
CA ALA A 397 4.01 -32.76 -3.20
C ALA A 397 5.03 -31.64 -3.53
N ALA A 398 4.77 -30.41 -3.14
CA ALA A 398 5.72 -29.31 -3.29
C ALA A 398 6.98 -29.51 -2.43
N LEU A 399 6.83 -30.04 -1.24
CA LEU A 399 7.88 -30.44 -0.33
C LEU A 399 8.75 -31.55 -0.94
N ASN A 400 8.11 -32.59 -1.45
CA ASN A 400 8.76 -33.73 -2.10
C ASN A 400 9.49 -33.30 -3.39
N PHE A 401 8.93 -32.37 -4.17
CA PHE A 401 9.57 -31.80 -5.34
C PHE A 401 10.83 -31.00 -4.96
N ILE A 402 10.77 -30.14 -3.93
CA ILE A 402 11.94 -29.38 -3.45
C ILE A 402 13.02 -30.31 -2.91
N GLN A 403 12.61 -31.36 -2.19
CA GLN A 403 13.56 -32.37 -1.70
C GLN A 403 14.21 -33.12 -2.86
N ALA A 404 13.43 -33.56 -3.84
CA ALA A 404 13.93 -34.21 -5.04
C ALA A 404 14.93 -33.35 -5.82
N VAL A 405 14.68 -32.03 -5.90
CA VAL A 405 15.60 -31.08 -6.52
C VAL A 405 16.89 -30.95 -5.70
N LYS A 406 16.82 -30.94 -4.36
CA LYS A 406 18.02 -30.93 -3.49
C LYS A 406 18.83 -32.20 -3.62
N ASP A 407 18.16 -33.36 -3.64
CA ASP A 407 18.80 -34.67 -3.79
C ASP A 407 19.43 -34.82 -5.18
N MET A 408 18.78 -34.29 -6.20
CA MET A 408 19.34 -34.24 -7.56
C MET A 408 20.59 -33.36 -7.63
N LYS A 409 20.56 -32.17 -7.01
CA LYS A 409 21.74 -31.30 -6.89
C LYS A 409 22.90 -31.99 -6.15
N ALA A 410 22.59 -32.70 -5.06
CA ALA A 410 23.59 -33.44 -4.30
C ALA A 410 24.19 -34.62 -5.12
N ARG A 411 23.37 -35.35 -5.91
CA ARG A 411 23.79 -36.46 -6.75
C ARG A 411 24.64 -36.03 -7.95
N PHE A 412 24.35 -34.87 -8.54
CA PHE A 412 25.08 -34.39 -9.72
C PHE A 412 26.22 -33.44 -9.37
N GLY A 413 26.55 -33.26 -8.07
CA GLY A 413 27.65 -32.40 -7.66
C GLY A 413 27.53 -30.95 -8.14
N ILE A 414 26.29 -30.53 -8.48
CA ILE A 414 25.97 -29.15 -8.86
C ILE A 414 25.97 -28.36 -7.56
N GLY A 415 27.18 -27.99 -7.12
CA GLY A 415 27.34 -27.08 -6.00
C GLY A 415 26.58 -25.77 -6.26
N ASP A 416 26.31 -25.00 -5.22
CA ASP A 416 25.64 -23.70 -5.25
C ASP A 416 26.34 -22.65 -6.16
N THR A 417 27.33 -23.07 -6.93
CA THR A 417 28.20 -22.28 -7.80
C THR A 417 27.53 -21.69 -9.04
N CYS A 418 26.32 -22.08 -9.40
CA CYS A 418 25.67 -21.50 -10.58
C CYS A 418 24.93 -20.18 -10.32
N LEU A 419 24.90 -19.68 -9.06
CA LEU A 419 24.42 -18.34 -8.67
C LEU A 419 25.44 -17.55 -7.85
N LEU A 420 26.68 -18.02 -7.72
CA LEU A 420 27.74 -17.42 -6.89
C LEU A 420 28.93 -16.92 -7.71
N TYR A 421 28.72 -16.41 -8.91
CA TYR A 421 29.83 -15.83 -9.67
C TYR A 421 30.16 -14.37 -9.31
N THR A 422 29.80 -13.91 -8.12
CA THR A 422 30.12 -12.51 -7.70
C THR A 422 30.55 -12.32 -6.25
N SER A 423 30.76 -13.33 -5.40
CA SER A 423 31.10 -13.02 -4.00
C SER A 423 32.32 -13.69 -3.36
N ASP A 424 32.99 -14.65 -3.98
CA ASP A 424 34.15 -15.32 -3.37
C ASP A 424 35.50 -14.77 -3.77
N ALA A 425 35.56 -13.62 -4.44
CA ALA A 425 36.83 -12.95 -4.78
C ALA A 425 37.27 -11.85 -3.79
N ALA A 426 36.57 -11.69 -2.66
CA ALA A 426 36.81 -10.59 -1.71
C ALA A 426 37.31 -11.02 -0.32
N ASP A 427 37.38 -12.32 0.00
CA ASP A 427 37.78 -12.80 1.33
C ASP A 427 39.19 -13.48 1.41
N ASP A 428 39.95 -13.40 0.36
CA ASP A 428 41.38 -13.79 0.39
C ASP A 428 42.27 -12.57 0.08
N LYS A 429 42.41 -11.67 1.05
CA LYS A 429 43.61 -10.85 1.28
C LYS A 429 43.53 -10.14 2.63
#